data_09ddb1ade634e573a6531878bcf75e07
#
_entry.id   09ddb1ade634e573a6531878bcf75e07
#
_cell.length_a   1.000
_cell.length_b   1.000
_cell.length_c   1.000
_cell.angle_alpha   90.00
_cell.angle_beta   90.00
_cell.angle_gamma   90.00
#
_symmetry.space_group_name_H-M   'P 1'
#
loop_
_entity.id
_entity.type
_entity.pdbx_description
1 polymer ?
#
loop_
_entity_poly.entity_id
_entity_poly.type
_entity_poly.pdbx_seq_one_letter_code
_entity_poly.pdbx_strand_id
1 'polypeptide(L)'
;SYQPVSYKLGNNLGDEAAFASMVDKCDRCGVKIIADTVINHMAAGSGTGSAGSSFGDRNFPGTYGPQDFHHNDGDQSRNCQISNYADRDNVQKCDLVGLPDLDSGASWPQQRIGAYLGALANLGVAGFRVDAAKHQAADNLGAILRANSSAHGKEVYQEVIGAPGEAVQ
;
A
#
# COMPACT_ATOMS: atom_id res chain seq x y z
N SER A 1 12.80 -5.00 0.05
CA SER A 1 11.40 -5.37 -0.16
C SER A 1 10.50 -4.54 0.73
N TYR A 2 9.20 -4.52 0.44
CA TYR A 2 8.20 -3.73 1.17
C TYR A 2 8.45 -2.21 1.19
N GLN A 3 9.09 -1.69 0.16
CA GLN A 3 9.31 -0.25 -0.04
C GLN A 3 8.90 0.13 -1.46
N PRO A 4 7.60 0.33 -1.72
CA PRO A 4 7.12 0.67 -3.04
C PRO A 4 7.54 2.09 -3.44
N VAL A 5 7.87 2.27 -4.72
CA VAL A 5 8.21 3.58 -5.31
C VAL A 5 7.23 3.98 -6.41
N SER A 6 6.41 3.04 -6.85
CA SER A 6 5.32 3.25 -7.81
C SER A 6 4.39 2.03 -7.80
N TYR A 7 3.25 2.13 -8.47
CA TYR A 7 2.34 1.00 -8.70
C TYR A 7 2.49 0.37 -10.09
N LYS A 8 3.64 0.55 -10.74
CA LYS A 8 3.98 -0.18 -11.95
C LYS A 8 4.22 -1.66 -11.60
N LEU A 9 3.62 -2.55 -12.39
CA LEU A 9 3.68 -4.00 -12.12
C LEU A 9 4.92 -4.68 -12.67
N GLY A 10 5.80 -3.94 -13.38
CA GLY A 10 7.09 -4.45 -13.84
C GLY A 10 8.18 -4.36 -12.75
N ASN A 11 9.06 -5.37 -12.71
CA ASN A 11 10.21 -5.41 -11.80
C ASN A 11 11.32 -6.32 -12.37
N ASN A 12 12.35 -6.60 -11.58
CA ASN A 12 13.48 -7.45 -11.99
C ASN A 12 13.10 -8.91 -12.27
N LEU A 13 11.92 -9.36 -11.88
CA LEU A 13 11.42 -10.74 -12.10
C LEU A 13 10.56 -10.86 -13.36
N GLY A 14 10.08 -9.74 -13.90
CA GLY A 14 9.24 -9.72 -15.10
C GLY A 14 8.43 -8.44 -15.22
N ASP A 15 7.77 -8.31 -16.34
CA ASP A 15 6.83 -7.24 -16.63
C ASP A 15 5.37 -7.64 -16.28
N GLU A 16 4.45 -6.74 -16.51
CA GLU A 16 3.01 -6.96 -16.28
C GLU A 16 2.47 -8.16 -17.08
N ALA A 17 2.94 -8.35 -18.31
CA ALA A 17 2.51 -9.47 -19.16
C ALA A 17 3.00 -10.83 -18.60
N ALA A 18 4.21 -10.87 -18.07
CA ALA A 18 4.76 -12.05 -17.39
C ALA A 18 3.96 -12.37 -16.12
N PHE A 19 3.58 -11.35 -15.34
CA PHE A 19 2.74 -11.51 -14.16
C PHE A 19 1.34 -12.03 -14.54
N ALA A 20 0.69 -11.43 -15.53
CA ALA A 20 -0.62 -11.90 -16.03
C ALA A 20 -0.57 -13.37 -16.51
N SER A 21 0.49 -13.72 -17.24
CA SER A 21 0.72 -15.10 -17.70
C SER A 21 0.90 -16.08 -16.54
N MET A 22 1.59 -15.68 -15.49
CA MET A 22 1.75 -16.49 -14.28
C MET A 22 0.40 -16.72 -13.58
N VAL A 23 -0.39 -15.65 -13.39
CA VAL A 23 -1.74 -15.73 -12.77
C VAL A 23 -2.64 -16.67 -13.56
N ASP A 24 -2.71 -16.52 -14.89
CA ASP A 24 -3.51 -17.38 -15.78
C ASP A 24 -3.07 -18.86 -15.71
N LYS A 25 -1.77 -19.13 -15.73
CA LYS A 25 -1.25 -20.51 -15.62
C LYS A 25 -1.63 -21.15 -14.28
N CYS A 26 -1.50 -20.41 -13.18
CA CYS A 26 -1.89 -20.89 -11.85
C CYS A 26 -3.39 -21.18 -11.80
N ASP A 27 -4.21 -20.26 -12.31
CA ASP A 27 -5.67 -20.40 -12.31
C ASP A 27 -6.13 -21.66 -13.08
N ARG A 28 -5.54 -21.93 -14.23
CA ARG A 28 -5.81 -23.17 -15.00
C ARG A 28 -5.43 -24.46 -14.26
N CYS A 29 -4.51 -24.36 -13.31
CA CYS A 29 -4.14 -25.48 -12.43
C CYS A 29 -4.96 -25.50 -11.12
N GLY A 30 -5.97 -24.65 -10.98
CA GLY A 30 -6.79 -24.54 -9.77
C GLY A 30 -6.12 -23.81 -8.60
N VAL A 31 -5.00 -23.12 -8.86
CA VAL A 31 -4.26 -22.34 -7.85
C VAL A 31 -4.61 -20.85 -8.00
N LYS A 32 -5.20 -20.27 -6.95
CA LYS A 32 -5.54 -18.85 -6.92
C LYS A 32 -4.37 -18.03 -6.38
N ILE A 33 -4.11 -16.89 -7.02
CA ILE A 33 -3.05 -15.96 -6.60
C ILE A 33 -3.67 -14.87 -5.73
N ILE A 34 -3.11 -14.68 -4.55
CA ILE A 34 -3.36 -13.53 -3.67
C ILE A 34 -2.17 -12.59 -3.81
N ALA A 35 -2.42 -11.34 -4.18
CA ALA A 35 -1.37 -10.34 -4.30
C ALA A 35 -1.05 -9.73 -2.93
N ASP A 36 0.24 -9.66 -2.60
CA ASP A 36 0.73 -8.92 -1.44
C ASP A 36 0.78 -7.43 -1.79
N THR A 37 0.02 -6.61 -1.09
CA THR A 37 -0.20 -5.20 -1.43
C THR A 37 0.33 -4.28 -0.33
N VAL A 38 1.43 -3.59 -0.64
CA VAL A 38 2.04 -2.60 0.25
C VAL A 38 1.42 -1.24 -0.08
N ILE A 39 0.46 -0.82 0.72
CA ILE A 39 -0.37 0.37 0.48
C ILE A 39 -0.44 1.34 1.66
N ASN A 40 0.21 1.00 2.78
CA ASN A 40 0.30 1.87 3.95
C ASN A 40 1.31 3.01 3.75
N HIS A 41 2.42 2.75 3.10
CA HIS A 41 3.58 3.63 3.04
C HIS A 41 4.30 3.53 1.71
N MET A 42 5.24 4.43 1.49
CA MET A 42 6.15 4.40 0.35
C MET A 42 7.60 4.19 0.81
N ALA A 43 8.53 4.08 -0.14
CA ALA A 43 9.95 3.90 0.14
C ALA A 43 10.55 5.12 0.85
N ALA A 44 11.45 4.88 1.80
CA ALA A 44 12.24 5.93 2.44
C ALA A 44 13.44 6.35 1.57
N GLY A 45 13.90 7.59 1.75
CA GLY A 45 15.07 8.14 1.06
C GLY A 45 14.80 8.54 -0.38
N SER A 46 15.76 8.30 -1.26
CA SER A 46 15.67 8.68 -2.68
C SER A 46 16.41 7.70 -3.59
N GLY A 47 16.00 7.62 -4.85
CA GLY A 47 16.64 6.73 -5.81
C GLY A 47 15.79 6.46 -7.04
N THR A 48 16.04 5.28 -7.65
CA THR A 48 15.26 4.78 -8.78
C THR A 48 14.83 3.34 -8.49
N GLY A 49 13.53 3.10 -8.58
CA GLY A 49 12.95 1.77 -8.40
C GLY A 49 13.22 0.83 -9.59
N SER A 50 12.99 -0.47 -9.40
CA SER A 50 13.24 -1.51 -10.40
C SER A 50 12.47 -1.33 -11.71
N ALA A 51 11.33 -0.64 -11.69
CA ALA A 51 10.55 -0.28 -12.88
C ALA A 51 10.93 1.10 -13.47
N GLY A 52 12.10 1.66 -13.11
CA GLY A 52 12.63 2.90 -13.64
C GLY A 52 11.98 4.19 -13.09
N SER A 53 11.14 4.11 -12.09
CA SER A 53 10.56 5.30 -11.45
C SER A 53 11.53 5.93 -10.47
N SER A 54 11.84 7.22 -10.63
CA SER A 54 12.60 7.99 -9.65
C SER A 54 11.72 8.31 -8.44
N PHE A 55 12.33 8.46 -7.27
CA PHE A 55 11.64 8.90 -6.07
C PHE A 55 12.58 9.68 -5.15
N GLY A 56 12.00 10.52 -4.30
CA GLY A 56 12.65 11.21 -3.20
C GLY A 56 11.79 11.08 -1.93
N ASP A 57 12.25 11.64 -0.84
CA ASP A 57 11.49 11.61 0.40
C ASP A 57 10.13 12.33 0.20
N ARG A 58 9.02 11.62 0.45
CA ARG A 58 7.62 12.08 0.22
C ARG A 58 7.36 12.66 -1.18
N ASN A 59 8.15 12.27 -2.17
CA ASN A 59 7.97 12.73 -3.55
C ASN A 59 8.16 11.57 -4.54
N PHE A 60 7.06 11.10 -5.10
CA PHE A 60 6.97 9.95 -6.03
C PHE A 60 6.32 10.44 -7.32
N PRO A 61 7.09 10.97 -8.28
CA PRO A 61 6.57 11.64 -9.47
C PRO A 61 5.53 10.81 -10.23
N GLY A 62 4.37 11.41 -10.47
CA GLY A 62 3.23 10.75 -11.13
C GLY A 62 2.41 9.83 -10.22
N THR A 63 2.79 9.69 -8.95
CA THR A 63 2.06 8.88 -7.96
C THR A 63 1.63 9.73 -6.77
N TYR A 64 2.58 10.25 -5.99
CA TYR A 64 2.33 11.03 -4.77
C TYR A 64 3.29 12.21 -4.65
N GLY A 65 2.79 13.30 -4.07
CA GLY A 65 3.55 14.44 -3.59
C GLY A 65 3.54 14.54 -2.06
N PRO A 66 4.25 15.50 -1.46
CA PRO A 66 4.30 15.66 -0.01
C PRO A 66 2.94 15.75 0.67
N GLN A 67 1.96 16.37 0.04
CA GLN A 67 0.58 16.56 0.54
C GLN A 67 -0.24 15.26 0.67
N ASP A 68 0.25 14.14 0.14
CA ASP A 68 -0.45 12.85 0.14
C ASP A 68 -0.02 11.95 1.33
N PHE A 69 0.84 12.47 2.20
CA PHE A 69 1.35 11.79 3.39
C PHE A 69 0.84 12.45 4.67
N HIS A 70 0.83 11.72 5.78
CA HIS A 70 0.56 12.31 7.08
C HIS A 70 1.70 13.25 7.52
N HIS A 71 1.32 14.37 8.17
CA HIS A 71 2.20 15.41 8.69
C HIS A 71 1.66 15.92 10.03
N ASN A 72 1.81 15.12 11.09
CA ASN A 72 1.20 15.43 12.38
C ASN A 72 1.87 16.59 13.13
N ASP A 73 3.03 17.07 12.69
CA ASP A 73 3.70 18.26 13.21
C ASP A 73 3.55 19.49 12.31
N GLY A 74 2.80 19.36 11.20
CA GLY A 74 2.54 20.46 10.25
C GLY A 74 3.68 20.75 9.26
N ASP A 75 4.80 20.06 9.35
CA ASP A 75 5.93 20.17 8.42
C ASP A 75 5.82 19.11 7.32
N GLN A 76 5.56 19.52 6.08
CA GLN A 76 5.38 18.61 4.95
C GLN A 76 6.65 17.82 4.54
N SER A 77 7.80 18.14 5.09
CA SER A 77 9.04 17.40 4.84
C SER A 77 9.23 16.17 5.74
N ARG A 78 8.42 16.02 6.79
CA ARG A 78 8.57 14.97 7.81
C ARG A 78 7.26 14.60 8.47
N ASN A 79 7.29 13.55 9.26
CA ASN A 79 6.20 13.10 10.12
C ASN A 79 6.77 12.56 11.46
N CYS A 80 5.91 12.30 12.45
CA CYS A 80 6.26 11.57 13.65
C CYS A 80 6.67 10.11 13.31
N GLN A 81 7.41 9.48 14.23
CA GLN A 81 7.67 8.04 14.17
C GLN A 81 6.73 7.31 15.13
N ILE A 82 6.33 6.08 14.78
CA ILE A 82 5.59 5.24 15.72
C ILE A 82 6.47 4.93 16.92
N SER A 83 6.02 5.34 18.10
CA SER A 83 6.73 5.18 19.38
C SER A 83 5.85 4.67 20.52
N ASN A 84 4.52 4.67 20.32
CA ASN A 84 3.56 4.26 21.34
C ASN A 84 2.40 3.44 20.72
N TYR A 85 2.50 2.14 20.79
CA TYR A 85 1.48 1.22 20.27
C TYR A 85 0.17 1.20 21.08
N ALA A 86 0.13 1.81 22.26
CA ALA A 86 -1.11 2.02 23.02
C ALA A 86 -1.90 3.25 22.54
N ASP A 87 -1.33 4.07 21.67
CA ASP A 87 -1.96 5.24 21.06
C ASP A 87 -2.32 4.95 19.60
N ARG A 88 -3.63 4.88 19.32
CA ARG A 88 -4.14 4.59 17.98
C ARG A 88 -3.68 5.61 16.94
N ASP A 89 -3.71 6.90 17.27
CA ASP A 89 -3.31 7.94 16.33
C ASP A 89 -1.81 7.87 16.01
N ASN A 90 -0.98 7.58 17.01
CA ASN A 90 0.44 7.35 16.79
C ASN A 90 0.69 6.14 15.88
N VAL A 91 -0.06 5.05 16.06
CA VAL A 91 0.06 3.83 15.24
C VAL A 91 -0.42 4.05 13.79
N GLN A 92 -1.46 4.87 13.56
CA GLN A 92 -2.13 5.01 12.27
C GLN A 92 -1.82 6.29 11.50
N LYS A 93 -0.99 7.19 12.06
CA LYS A 93 -0.67 8.47 11.42
C LYS A 93 0.82 8.83 11.48
N CYS A 94 1.65 8.01 12.13
CA CYS A 94 3.09 8.22 12.17
C CYS A 94 3.82 7.22 11.27
N ASP A 95 5.04 7.55 10.90
CA ASP A 95 5.86 6.71 10.02
C ASP A 95 6.24 5.40 10.71
N LEU A 96 6.00 4.29 10.05
CA LEU A 96 6.46 2.96 10.47
C LEU A 96 7.94 2.80 10.07
N VAL A 97 8.83 2.69 11.05
CA VAL A 97 10.29 2.51 10.87
C VAL A 97 10.92 3.46 9.84
N GLY A 98 10.43 4.70 9.80
CA GLY A 98 10.95 5.74 8.90
C GLY A 98 10.39 5.71 7.47
N LEU A 99 9.43 4.84 7.19
CA LEU A 99 8.77 4.78 5.89
C LEU A 99 7.66 5.85 5.80
N PRO A 100 7.66 6.70 4.77
CA PRO A 100 6.64 7.75 4.63
C PRO A 100 5.22 7.20 4.63
N ASP A 101 4.43 7.59 5.63
CA ASP A 101 3.08 7.11 5.87
C ASP A 101 2.05 7.85 5.00
N LEU A 102 1.32 7.12 4.15
CA LEU A 102 0.31 7.70 3.26
C LEU A 102 -0.92 8.14 4.04
N ASP A 103 -1.43 9.35 3.77
CA ASP A 103 -2.74 9.76 4.27
C ASP A 103 -3.85 8.97 3.57
N SER A 104 -4.10 7.77 4.10
CA SER A 104 -5.13 6.85 3.58
C SER A 104 -6.56 7.41 3.71
N GLY A 105 -6.76 8.50 4.47
CA GLY A 105 -8.03 9.23 4.56
C GLY A 105 -8.25 10.22 3.41
N ALA A 106 -7.19 10.64 2.73
CA ALA A 106 -7.27 11.60 1.64
C ALA A 106 -7.77 10.93 0.33
N SER A 107 -8.53 11.71 -0.45
CA SER A 107 -9.18 11.19 -1.66
C SER A 107 -8.20 10.74 -2.74
N TRP A 108 -7.08 11.43 -2.90
CA TRP A 108 -6.08 11.09 -3.92
C TRP A 108 -5.37 9.77 -3.61
N PRO A 109 -4.79 9.52 -2.42
CA PRO A 109 -4.28 8.21 -2.05
C PRO A 109 -5.30 7.09 -2.20
N GLN A 110 -6.55 7.27 -1.76
CA GLN A 110 -7.61 6.28 -1.93
C GLN A 110 -7.86 5.92 -3.40
N GLN A 111 -7.94 6.91 -4.28
CA GLN A 111 -8.14 6.68 -5.72
C GLN A 111 -6.93 5.99 -6.36
N ARG A 112 -5.71 6.40 -6.01
CA ARG A 112 -4.48 5.81 -6.56
C ARG A 112 -4.31 4.36 -6.13
N ILE A 113 -4.52 4.06 -4.85
CA ILE A 113 -4.47 2.69 -4.33
C ILE A 113 -5.61 1.86 -4.92
N GLY A 114 -6.82 2.40 -4.98
CA GLY A 114 -7.96 1.71 -5.61
C GLY A 114 -7.70 1.36 -7.08
N ALA A 115 -7.08 2.26 -7.84
CA ALA A 115 -6.68 1.99 -9.22
C ALA A 115 -5.62 0.88 -9.33
N TYR A 116 -4.64 0.86 -8.42
CA TYR A 116 -3.64 -0.21 -8.34
C TYR A 116 -4.27 -1.58 -8.04
N LEU A 117 -5.14 -1.64 -7.02
CA LEU A 117 -5.86 -2.88 -6.69
C LEU A 117 -6.76 -3.34 -7.84
N GLY A 118 -7.42 -2.40 -8.53
CA GLY A 118 -8.21 -2.68 -9.73
C GLY A 118 -7.37 -3.23 -10.88
N ALA A 119 -6.17 -2.70 -11.10
CA ALA A 119 -5.24 -3.23 -12.10
C ALA A 119 -4.85 -4.69 -11.80
N LEU A 120 -4.48 -4.99 -10.55
CA LEU A 120 -4.19 -6.38 -10.11
C LEU A 120 -5.41 -7.29 -10.30
N ALA A 121 -6.60 -6.84 -9.91
CA ALA A 121 -7.84 -7.61 -10.09
C ALA A 121 -8.13 -7.93 -11.55
N ASN A 122 -7.90 -6.98 -12.46
CA ASN A 122 -8.07 -7.16 -13.90
C ASN A 122 -7.06 -8.15 -14.51
N LEU A 123 -5.90 -8.33 -13.87
CA LEU A 123 -4.93 -9.37 -14.24
C LEU A 123 -5.27 -10.75 -13.68
N GLY A 124 -6.40 -10.88 -12.96
CA GLY A 124 -6.96 -12.16 -12.53
C GLY A 124 -6.58 -12.59 -11.13
N VAL A 125 -5.95 -11.73 -10.29
CA VAL A 125 -5.70 -12.11 -8.89
C VAL A 125 -7.03 -12.36 -8.16
N ALA A 126 -7.05 -13.34 -7.29
CA ALA A 126 -8.24 -13.75 -6.54
C ALA A 126 -8.49 -12.86 -5.31
N GLY A 127 -7.45 -12.22 -4.79
CA GLY A 127 -7.57 -11.38 -3.61
C GLY A 127 -6.28 -10.65 -3.27
N PHE A 128 -6.29 -10.01 -2.10
CA PHE A 128 -5.21 -9.16 -1.61
C PHE A 128 -4.81 -9.54 -0.18
N ARG A 129 -3.50 -9.64 0.08
CA ARG A 129 -2.96 -9.47 1.42
C ARG A 129 -2.63 -8.00 1.58
N VAL A 130 -3.21 -7.35 2.57
CA VAL A 130 -2.90 -5.96 2.89
C VAL A 130 -1.77 -5.94 3.91
N ASP A 131 -0.60 -5.54 3.45
CA ASP A 131 0.60 -5.36 4.27
C ASP A 131 0.40 -4.22 5.27
N ALA A 132 0.92 -4.38 6.49
CA ALA A 132 0.89 -3.35 7.54
C ALA A 132 -0.50 -2.75 7.79
N ALA A 133 -1.58 -3.51 7.62
CA ALA A 133 -2.96 -3.04 7.72
C ALA A 133 -3.30 -2.43 9.09
N LYS A 134 -2.62 -2.86 10.14
CA LYS A 134 -2.68 -2.27 11.49
C LYS A 134 -2.50 -0.75 11.49
N HIS A 135 -1.67 -0.25 10.56
CA HIS A 135 -1.25 1.14 10.48
C HIS A 135 -2.20 2.00 9.61
N GLN A 136 -3.33 1.43 9.16
CA GLN A 136 -4.39 2.15 8.46
C GLN A 136 -5.69 2.11 9.25
N ALA A 137 -6.46 3.22 9.22
CA ALA A 137 -7.80 3.21 9.78
C ALA A 137 -8.71 2.26 8.97
N ALA A 138 -9.49 1.42 9.64
CA ALA A 138 -10.34 0.42 8.99
C ALA A 138 -11.34 1.03 8.00
N ASP A 139 -11.91 2.20 8.32
CA ASP A 139 -12.83 2.91 7.43
C ASP A 139 -12.14 3.40 6.15
N ASN A 140 -10.89 3.87 6.26
CA ASN A 140 -10.08 4.31 5.12
C ASN A 140 -9.75 3.12 4.22
N LEU A 141 -9.31 2.01 4.79
CA LEU A 141 -9.06 0.77 4.04
C LEU A 141 -10.35 0.27 3.36
N GLY A 142 -11.47 0.33 4.06
CA GLY A 142 -12.78 0.02 3.48
C GLY A 142 -13.14 0.92 2.29
N ALA A 143 -12.84 2.24 2.38
CA ALA A 143 -13.03 3.17 1.27
C ALA A 143 -12.14 2.85 0.07
N ILE A 144 -10.86 2.53 0.31
CA ILE A 144 -9.90 2.11 -0.72
C ILE A 144 -10.40 0.87 -1.48
N LEU A 145 -10.83 -0.16 -0.75
CA LEU A 145 -11.31 -1.41 -1.35
C LEU A 145 -12.60 -1.22 -2.18
N ARG A 146 -13.39 -0.21 -1.87
CA ARG A 146 -14.59 0.17 -2.65
C ARG A 146 -14.30 1.16 -3.79
N ALA A 147 -13.14 1.78 -3.82
CA ALA A 147 -12.80 2.82 -4.79
C ALA A 147 -12.72 2.31 -6.24
N ASN A 148 -12.56 0.99 -6.43
CA ASN A 148 -12.52 0.38 -7.76
C ASN A 148 -13.41 -0.87 -7.82
N SER A 149 -14.33 -0.89 -8.79
CA SER A 149 -15.30 -1.98 -8.93
C SER A 149 -14.67 -3.35 -9.21
N SER A 150 -13.52 -3.40 -9.89
CA SER A 150 -12.81 -4.66 -10.17
C SER A 150 -12.17 -5.26 -8.91
N ALA A 151 -11.79 -4.43 -7.94
CA ALA A 151 -11.24 -4.88 -6.66
C ALA A 151 -12.35 -5.23 -5.65
N HIS A 152 -13.54 -4.62 -5.79
CA HIS A 152 -14.66 -4.86 -4.88
C HIS A 152 -15.12 -6.31 -4.93
N GLY A 153 -15.28 -6.92 -3.76
CA GLY A 153 -15.71 -8.33 -3.63
C GLY A 153 -14.60 -9.37 -3.79
N LYS A 154 -13.34 -8.94 -3.97
CA LYS A 154 -12.18 -9.85 -3.89
C LYS A 154 -11.92 -10.26 -2.44
N GLU A 155 -11.33 -11.44 -2.26
CA GLU A 155 -10.87 -11.90 -0.95
C GLU A 155 -9.81 -10.95 -0.38
N VAL A 156 -9.93 -10.59 0.91
CA VAL A 156 -8.96 -9.71 1.57
C VAL A 156 -8.61 -10.28 2.92
N TYR A 157 -7.33 -10.40 3.21
CA TYR A 157 -6.83 -10.58 4.56
C TYR A 157 -5.77 -9.53 4.90
N GLN A 158 -5.71 -9.18 6.17
CA GLN A 158 -4.94 -8.04 6.66
C GLN A 158 -3.83 -8.52 7.58
N GLU A 159 -2.64 -7.97 7.39
CA GLU A 159 -1.58 -8.15 8.37
C GLU A 159 -1.80 -7.22 9.56
N VAL A 160 -2.22 -7.81 10.68
CA VAL A 160 -2.38 -7.10 11.95
C VAL A 160 -1.56 -7.85 13.00
N ILE A 161 -0.34 -7.39 13.23
CA ILE A 161 0.53 -7.92 14.28
C ILE A 161 0.23 -7.16 15.56
N GLY A 162 -0.47 -7.81 16.50
CA GLY A 162 -0.90 -7.20 17.76
C GLY A 162 -0.27 -7.84 18.98
N ALA A 163 -0.19 -7.08 20.06
CA ALA A 163 0.20 -7.54 21.39
C ALA A 163 -0.77 -7.00 22.46
N PRO A 164 -0.88 -7.66 23.63
CA PRO A 164 -1.76 -7.18 24.68
C PRO A 164 -1.47 -5.74 25.10
N GLY A 165 -2.54 -4.90 25.18
CA GLY A 165 -2.43 -3.50 25.56
C GLY A 165 -2.19 -2.52 24.39
N GLU A 166 -2.07 -3.01 23.16
CA GLU A 166 -2.00 -2.16 21.99
C GLU A 166 -3.38 -1.65 21.56
N ALA A 167 -3.43 -0.44 21.02
CA ALA A 167 -4.68 0.23 20.64
C ALA A 167 -5.31 -0.36 19.36
N VAL A 168 -4.53 -1.05 18.54
CA VAL A 168 -4.96 -1.72 17.31
C VAL A 168 -4.46 -3.18 17.33
N GLN A 169 -5.39 -4.11 17.28
CA GLN A 169 -5.13 -5.56 17.36
C GLN A 169 -5.97 -6.31 16.31
#